data_d63dc24128c37bfcff16f36cd92439ed
#
_entry.id   d63dc24128c37bfcff16f36cd92439ed
#
_cell.length_a   1.000
_cell.length_b   1.000
_cell.length_c   1.000
_cell.angle_alpha   90.00
_cell.angle_beta   90.00
_cell.angle_gamma   90.00
#
_symmetry.space_group_name_H-M   'P 1'
#
loop_
_entity.id
_entity.type
_entity.pdbx_description
1 polymer ?
#
loop_
_entity_poly.entity_id
_entity_poly.type
_entity_poly.pdbx_seq_one_letter_code
_entity_poly.pdbx_strand_id
1 'polypeptide(L)'
;YPNDFRRDAFSSDIVKACADKDNETLEKEQNTYTIAGRVMTRRVMGKASFATLQDMGGRIQIYVARDNLPEGVYQDVFKKLDLGDIIGVTGFAFKTKTGELTLHVSALRLLVKSLRPLPEKFHGLTDQEARCRQRYVDLIANENSRRTFEIRTKVVSFIRKYMNEHMFMEVETPMMHVIPGGANAKPFVTHHNALDM
;
A
#
# COMPACT_ATOMS: atom_id res chain seq x y z
N TYR A 1 6.70 -17.80 2.68
CA TYR A 1 5.66 -16.77 2.94
C TYR A 1 4.32 -17.45 3.11
N PRO A 2 3.52 -17.08 4.15
CA PRO A 2 2.16 -17.59 4.28
C PRO A 2 1.30 -17.12 3.10
N ASN A 3 0.59 -18.05 2.47
CA ASN A 3 -0.31 -17.79 1.34
C ASN A 3 -1.78 -18.10 1.65
N ASP A 4 -2.06 -18.47 2.87
CA ASP A 4 -3.36 -18.86 3.40
C ASP A 4 -4.11 -17.71 4.09
N PHE A 5 -3.49 -16.54 4.29
CA PHE A 5 -4.13 -15.36 4.87
C PHE A 5 -5.11 -14.72 3.89
N ARG A 6 -6.33 -14.50 4.33
CA ARG A 6 -7.38 -13.83 3.55
C ARG A 6 -7.87 -12.60 4.30
N ARG A 7 -7.67 -11.42 3.70
CA ARG A 7 -8.29 -10.18 4.16
C ARG A 7 -9.73 -10.09 3.69
N ASP A 8 -10.59 -9.43 4.43
CA ASP A 8 -11.99 -9.15 4.07
C ASP A 8 -12.25 -7.67 3.77
N ALA A 9 -11.36 -6.76 4.21
CA ALA A 9 -11.49 -5.33 4.01
C ALA A 9 -10.15 -4.65 3.67
N PHE A 10 -10.22 -3.42 3.15
CA PHE A 10 -9.14 -2.45 3.13
C PHE A 10 -9.33 -1.40 4.21
N SER A 11 -8.27 -0.69 4.54
CA SER A 11 -8.31 0.45 5.47
C SER A 11 -9.36 1.48 5.07
N SER A 12 -9.48 1.79 3.77
CA SER A 12 -10.51 2.71 3.24
C SER A 12 -11.94 2.24 3.47
N ASP A 13 -12.18 0.94 3.44
CA ASP A 13 -13.52 0.38 3.62
C ASP A 13 -13.95 0.52 5.08
N ILE A 14 -13.02 0.28 6.01
CA ILE A 14 -13.25 0.47 7.45
C ILE A 14 -13.49 1.95 7.76
N VAL A 15 -12.66 2.84 7.20
CA VAL A 15 -12.83 4.29 7.38
C VAL A 15 -14.22 4.73 6.92
N LYS A 16 -14.67 4.28 5.75
CA LYS A 16 -16.00 4.59 5.22
C LYS A 16 -17.13 4.01 6.09
N ALA A 17 -17.00 2.75 6.50
CA ALA A 17 -18.01 2.06 7.31
C ALA A 17 -18.17 2.65 8.72
N CYS A 18 -17.12 3.31 9.24
CA CYS A 18 -17.06 3.86 10.59
C CYS A 18 -17.10 5.41 10.64
N ALA A 19 -17.17 6.09 9.47
CA ALA A 19 -17.05 7.55 9.39
C ALA A 19 -18.05 8.27 10.30
N ASP A 20 -19.32 7.91 10.19
CA ASP A 20 -20.45 8.58 10.86
C ASP A 20 -20.83 7.93 12.21
N LYS A 21 -20.06 6.91 12.65
CA LYS A 21 -20.36 6.18 13.90
C LYS A 21 -19.60 6.81 15.07
N ASP A 22 -20.28 6.92 16.19
CA ASP A 22 -19.65 7.26 17.47
C ASP A 22 -18.98 6.04 18.12
N ASN A 23 -18.21 6.27 19.19
CA ASN A 23 -17.48 5.20 19.84
C ASN A 23 -18.42 4.17 20.51
N GLU A 24 -19.56 4.62 21.04
CA GLU A 24 -20.55 3.75 21.69
C GLU A 24 -21.16 2.76 20.69
N THR A 25 -21.46 3.21 19.48
CA THR A 25 -21.96 2.38 18.38
C THR A 25 -20.93 1.37 17.94
N LEU A 26 -19.67 1.79 17.77
CA LEU A 26 -18.58 0.90 17.36
C LEU A 26 -18.30 -0.18 18.42
N GLU A 27 -18.35 0.18 19.71
CA GLU A 27 -18.16 -0.77 20.81
C GLU A 27 -19.33 -1.76 20.98
N LYS A 28 -20.56 -1.34 20.63
CA LYS A 28 -21.72 -2.25 20.62
C LYS A 28 -21.72 -3.21 19.44
N GLU A 29 -21.42 -2.70 18.25
CA GLU A 29 -21.42 -3.53 17.03
C GLU A 29 -20.26 -4.53 16.99
N GLN A 30 -19.08 -4.14 17.45
CA GLN A 30 -17.83 -4.94 17.43
C GLN A 30 -17.60 -5.66 16.09
N ASN A 31 -17.92 -4.99 14.98
CA ASN A 31 -17.69 -5.55 13.65
C ASN A 31 -16.23 -5.92 13.48
N THR A 32 -15.95 -7.17 13.23
CA THR A 32 -14.60 -7.69 13.06
C THR A 32 -14.14 -7.50 11.63
N TYR A 33 -12.93 -6.97 11.47
CA TYR A 33 -12.26 -6.77 10.19
C TYR A 33 -10.93 -7.50 10.17
N THR A 34 -10.61 -8.10 9.04
CA THR A 34 -9.33 -8.75 8.79
C THR A 34 -8.61 -8.01 7.67
N ILE A 35 -7.52 -7.36 8.00
CA ILE A 35 -6.73 -6.57 7.05
C ILE A 35 -5.28 -7.04 6.98
N ALA A 36 -4.63 -6.74 5.87
CA ALA A 36 -3.18 -6.91 5.71
C ALA A 36 -2.56 -5.59 5.27
N GLY A 37 -1.46 -5.20 5.92
CA GLY A 37 -0.81 -3.92 5.62
C GLY A 37 0.65 -3.89 6.01
N ARG A 38 1.36 -2.91 5.48
CA ARG A 38 2.75 -2.64 5.82
C ARG A 38 2.84 -1.79 7.08
N VAL A 39 3.66 -2.21 8.02
CA VAL A 39 3.95 -1.45 9.25
C VAL A 39 4.77 -0.20 8.90
N MET A 40 4.15 0.97 8.98
CA MET A 40 4.80 2.25 8.68
C MET A 40 5.32 2.95 9.94
N THR A 41 4.63 2.76 11.06
CA THR A 41 5.06 3.28 12.36
C THR A 41 4.77 2.27 13.44
N ARG A 42 5.56 2.28 14.50
CA ARG A 42 5.34 1.45 15.68
C ARG A 42 5.74 2.23 16.93
N ARG A 43 4.87 2.25 17.93
CA ARG A 43 5.10 2.85 19.23
C ARG A 43 4.77 1.84 20.31
N VAL A 44 5.78 1.34 20.99
CA VAL A 44 5.64 0.38 22.10
C VAL A 44 5.54 1.14 23.41
N MET A 45 4.46 0.92 24.17
CA MET A 45 4.19 1.56 25.45
C MET A 45 3.86 0.50 26.52
N GLY A 46 4.86 -0.29 26.89
CA GLY A 46 4.69 -1.34 27.91
C GLY A 46 3.81 -2.51 27.44
N LYS A 47 2.62 -2.67 28.04
CA LYS A 47 1.68 -3.75 27.74
C LYS A 47 0.79 -3.47 26.55
N ALA A 48 0.70 -2.22 26.13
CA ALA A 48 -0.10 -1.77 25.00
C ALA A 48 0.77 -1.01 24.02
N SER A 49 0.40 -1.03 22.74
CA SER A 49 1.17 -0.43 21.67
C SER A 49 0.28 0.05 20.55
N PHE A 50 0.78 1.02 19.80
CA PHE A 50 0.17 1.48 18.56
C PHE A 50 1.10 1.23 17.39
N ALA A 51 0.52 0.93 16.25
CA ALA A 51 1.23 0.93 14.98
C ALA A 51 0.30 1.47 13.87
N THR A 52 0.89 1.95 12.78
CA THR A 52 0.13 2.36 11.60
C THR A 52 0.39 1.36 10.49
N LEU A 53 -0.65 0.79 9.96
CA LEU A 53 -0.61 -0.06 8.76
C LEU A 53 -0.97 0.74 7.53
N GLN A 54 -0.27 0.48 6.44
CA GLN A 54 -0.56 1.03 5.12
C GLN A 54 -0.90 -0.11 4.17
N ASP A 55 -2.04 0.00 3.53
CA ASP A 55 -2.49 -0.89 2.45
C ASP A 55 -2.80 -0.11 1.17
N MET A 56 -3.52 -0.72 0.22
CA MET A 56 -3.94 -0.03 -1.01
C MET A 56 -5.03 1.03 -0.76
N GLY A 57 -5.83 0.88 0.30
CA GLY A 57 -6.88 1.82 0.67
C GLY A 57 -6.37 3.07 1.38
N GLY A 58 -5.20 3.00 1.99
CA GLY A 58 -4.64 4.10 2.76
C GLY A 58 -3.88 3.67 4.00
N ARG A 59 -4.09 4.40 5.08
CA ARG A 59 -3.48 4.11 6.39
C ARG A 59 -4.54 3.97 7.46
N ILE A 60 -4.31 3.05 8.39
CA ILE A 60 -5.13 2.87 9.57
C ILE A 60 -4.24 2.61 10.79
N GLN A 61 -4.62 3.18 11.93
CA GLN A 61 -3.97 2.88 13.18
C GLN A 61 -4.47 1.54 13.72
N ILE A 62 -3.58 0.79 14.34
CA ILE A 62 -3.92 -0.41 15.11
C ILE A 62 -3.47 -0.25 16.56
N TYR A 63 -4.28 -0.74 17.48
CA TYR A 63 -3.98 -0.86 18.91
C TYR A 63 -3.76 -2.33 19.24
N VAL A 64 -2.62 -2.62 19.84
CA VAL A 64 -2.18 -3.97 20.16
C VAL A 64 -1.90 -4.07 21.65
N ALA A 65 -2.77 -4.74 22.38
CA ALA A 65 -2.60 -5.03 23.78
C ALA A 65 -2.13 -6.47 23.99
N ARG A 66 -1.16 -6.67 24.89
CA ARG A 66 -0.61 -7.99 25.16
C ARG A 66 -1.68 -8.99 25.62
N ASP A 67 -2.56 -8.51 26.48
CA ASP A 67 -3.55 -9.36 27.15
C ASP A 67 -4.75 -9.74 26.22
N ASN A 68 -4.81 -9.13 25.03
CA ASN A 68 -5.84 -9.38 23.99
C ASN A 68 -5.34 -10.27 22.85
N LEU A 69 -4.07 -10.62 22.85
CA LEU A 69 -3.47 -11.51 21.86
C LEU A 69 -3.24 -12.91 22.44
N PRO A 70 -3.19 -13.94 21.59
CA PRO A 70 -2.72 -15.26 22.01
C PRO A 70 -1.35 -15.18 22.70
N GLU A 71 -1.11 -16.09 23.64
CA GLU A 71 0.12 -16.15 24.39
C GLU A 71 1.36 -16.17 23.48
N GLY A 72 2.38 -15.39 23.82
CA GLY A 72 3.61 -15.26 23.03
C GLY A 72 3.54 -14.30 21.87
N VAL A 73 2.39 -14.08 21.21
CA VAL A 73 2.29 -13.29 19.96
C VAL A 73 2.77 -11.84 20.15
N TYR A 74 2.46 -11.23 21.28
CA TYR A 74 2.92 -9.86 21.55
C TYR A 74 4.44 -9.77 21.72
N GLN A 75 5.07 -10.71 22.42
CA GLN A 75 6.52 -10.69 22.71
C GLN A 75 7.33 -11.22 21.51
N ASP A 76 6.88 -12.31 20.90
CA ASP A 76 7.65 -13.05 19.91
C ASP A 76 7.42 -12.59 18.48
N VAL A 77 6.26 -11.96 18.21
CA VAL A 77 5.94 -11.43 16.88
C VAL A 77 5.91 -9.91 16.93
N PHE A 78 4.96 -9.29 17.66
CA PHE A 78 4.74 -7.85 17.55
C PHE A 78 5.95 -7.01 17.97
N LYS A 79 6.60 -7.35 19.09
CA LYS A 79 7.80 -6.62 19.54
C LYS A 79 9.01 -6.79 18.62
N LYS A 80 9.06 -7.86 17.84
CA LYS A 80 10.15 -8.15 16.90
C LYS A 80 9.87 -7.65 15.48
N LEU A 81 8.71 -6.99 15.25
CA LEU A 81 8.42 -6.38 13.96
C LEU A 81 9.39 -5.24 13.66
N ASP A 82 9.78 -5.12 12.40
CA ASP A 82 10.48 -3.97 11.87
C ASP A 82 9.54 -3.08 11.05
N LEU A 83 9.92 -1.81 10.89
CA LEU A 83 9.23 -0.93 9.95
C LEU A 83 9.40 -1.48 8.53
N GLY A 84 8.30 -1.59 7.83
CA GLY A 84 8.29 -2.21 6.50
C GLY A 84 7.78 -3.65 6.48
N ASP A 85 7.72 -4.36 7.61
CA ASP A 85 7.08 -5.67 7.68
C ASP A 85 5.63 -5.61 7.22
N ILE A 86 5.17 -6.68 6.57
CA ILE A 86 3.76 -6.83 6.23
C ILE A 86 3.13 -7.80 7.22
N ILE A 87 2.08 -7.35 7.88
CA ILE A 87 1.34 -8.14 8.85
C ILE A 87 -0.12 -8.25 8.46
N GLY A 88 -0.74 -9.35 8.86
CA GLY A 88 -2.18 -9.53 8.89
C GLY A 88 -2.68 -9.34 10.31
N VAL A 89 -3.78 -8.62 10.46
CA VAL A 89 -4.43 -8.41 11.76
C VAL A 89 -5.93 -8.60 11.64
N THR A 90 -6.53 -9.12 12.70
CA THR A 90 -7.98 -9.21 12.88
C THR A 90 -8.34 -8.42 14.13
N GLY A 91 -9.41 -7.66 14.07
CA GLY A 91 -9.87 -6.87 15.21
C GLY A 91 -11.10 -6.05 14.89
N PHE A 92 -11.60 -5.29 15.85
CA PHE A 92 -12.75 -4.41 15.70
C PHE A 92 -12.33 -2.93 15.76
N ALA A 93 -13.14 -2.09 15.15
CA ALA A 93 -12.88 -0.66 15.08
C ALA A 93 -13.37 0.07 16.33
N PHE A 94 -12.59 1.04 16.81
CA PHE A 94 -12.98 2.00 17.84
C PHE A 94 -12.32 3.35 17.59
N LYS A 95 -12.80 4.42 18.24
CA LYS A 95 -12.17 5.73 18.19
C LYS A 95 -11.39 5.97 19.48
N THR A 96 -10.15 6.41 19.37
CA THR A 96 -9.32 6.80 20.52
C THR A 96 -9.88 8.06 21.19
N LYS A 97 -9.35 8.40 22.36
CA LYS A 97 -9.72 9.65 23.06
C LYS A 97 -9.50 10.92 22.22
N THR A 98 -8.59 10.85 21.25
CA THR A 98 -8.32 11.93 20.29
C THR A 98 -9.19 11.87 19.03
N GLY A 99 -10.12 10.92 18.95
CA GLY A 99 -11.01 10.73 17.80
C GLY A 99 -10.42 9.94 16.64
N GLU A 100 -9.19 9.41 16.76
CA GLU A 100 -8.55 8.64 15.68
C GLU A 100 -9.15 7.23 15.59
N LEU A 101 -9.63 6.88 14.38
CA LEU A 101 -10.16 5.54 14.11
C LEU A 101 -9.03 4.50 14.17
N THR A 102 -9.21 3.51 14.99
CA THR A 102 -8.18 2.52 15.34
C THR A 102 -8.78 1.13 15.37
N LEU A 103 -8.06 0.13 14.89
CA LEU A 103 -8.43 -1.28 15.07
C LEU A 103 -7.85 -1.82 16.37
N HIS A 104 -8.71 -2.33 17.23
CA HIS A 104 -8.34 -3.09 18.42
C HIS A 104 -8.05 -4.54 18.02
N VAL A 105 -6.78 -4.91 18.02
CA VAL A 105 -6.31 -6.18 17.45
C VAL A 105 -6.54 -7.33 18.43
N SER A 106 -7.22 -8.38 17.96
CA SER A 106 -7.43 -9.66 18.65
C SER A 106 -6.56 -10.80 18.10
N ALA A 107 -6.13 -10.70 16.84
CA ALA A 107 -5.19 -11.65 16.24
C ALA A 107 -4.19 -10.94 15.32
N LEU A 108 -2.95 -11.42 15.32
CA LEU A 108 -1.85 -10.84 14.54
C LEU A 108 -0.96 -11.95 13.99
N ARG A 109 -0.58 -11.82 12.71
CA ARG A 109 0.33 -12.73 12.02
C ARG A 109 1.32 -11.98 11.17
N LEU A 110 2.61 -12.30 11.26
CA LEU A 110 3.62 -11.83 10.31
C LEU A 110 3.42 -12.54 8.97
N LEU A 111 3.26 -11.76 7.89
CA LEU A 111 3.09 -12.27 6.53
C LEU A 111 4.39 -12.19 5.74
N VAL A 112 5.07 -11.03 5.78
CA VAL A 112 6.35 -10.82 5.08
C VAL A 112 7.27 -9.99 5.95
N LYS A 113 8.50 -10.46 6.11
CA LYS A 113 9.58 -9.74 6.80
C LYS A 113 10.25 -8.76 5.84
N SER A 114 10.41 -7.52 6.26
CA SER A 114 11.22 -6.53 5.55
C SER A 114 12.69 -6.74 5.87
N LEU A 115 13.46 -7.23 4.87
CA LEU A 115 14.89 -7.53 5.05
C LEU A 115 15.79 -6.30 4.88
N ARG A 116 15.24 -5.20 4.40
CA ARG A 116 15.93 -3.91 4.23
C ARG A 116 15.12 -2.82 4.91
N PRO A 117 15.77 -1.89 5.63
CA PRO A 117 15.07 -0.78 6.26
C PRO A 117 14.43 0.12 5.21
N LEU A 118 13.27 0.67 5.56
CA LEU A 118 12.67 1.74 4.78
C LEU A 118 13.46 3.04 4.96
N PRO A 119 13.42 3.96 3.98
CA PRO A 119 13.96 5.31 4.14
C PRO A 119 13.36 6.03 5.36
N GLU A 120 14.05 7.05 5.86
CA GLU A 120 13.59 7.82 7.00
C GLU A 120 12.15 8.34 6.82
N LYS A 121 11.38 8.28 7.91
CA LYS A 121 9.95 8.56 7.94
C LYS A 121 9.56 9.95 7.43
N PHE A 122 10.40 10.96 7.68
CA PHE A 122 10.05 12.36 7.43
C PHE A 122 10.48 12.87 6.05
N HIS A 123 11.52 12.29 5.47
CA HIS A 123 12.09 12.77 4.20
C HIS A 123 11.90 11.79 3.04
N GLY A 124 11.58 10.51 3.33
CA GLY A 124 11.50 9.48 2.29
C GLY A 124 12.82 9.38 1.52
N LEU A 125 12.72 9.03 0.24
CA LEU A 125 13.83 9.17 -0.71
C LEU A 125 13.83 10.60 -1.25
N THR A 126 14.83 11.41 -0.90
CA THR A 126 14.97 12.80 -1.36
C THR A 126 15.71 12.91 -2.68
N ASP A 127 16.70 12.04 -2.90
CA ASP A 127 17.46 12.00 -4.13
C ASP A 127 16.59 11.56 -5.33
N GLN A 128 16.59 12.40 -6.38
CA GLN A 128 15.78 12.22 -7.58
C GLN A 128 16.16 10.92 -8.33
N GLU A 129 17.44 10.64 -8.45
CA GLU A 129 17.91 9.46 -9.16
C GLU A 129 17.57 8.17 -8.39
N ALA A 130 17.79 8.15 -7.08
CA ALA A 130 17.39 7.04 -6.23
C ALA A 130 15.88 6.77 -6.31
N ARG A 131 15.04 7.82 -6.35
CA ARG A 131 13.58 7.71 -6.55
C ARG A 131 13.22 7.08 -7.90
N CYS A 132 13.95 7.40 -8.95
CA CYS A 132 13.73 6.82 -10.28
C CYS A 132 14.21 5.37 -10.37
N ARG A 133 15.39 5.05 -9.78
CA ARG A 133 15.96 3.71 -9.80
C ARG A 133 15.27 2.74 -8.85
N GLN A 134 14.82 3.21 -7.70
CA GLN A 134 14.10 2.44 -6.69
C GLN A 134 12.65 2.91 -6.58
N ARG A 135 11.94 2.95 -7.70
CA ARG A 135 10.56 3.43 -7.79
C ARG A 135 9.61 2.73 -6.81
N TYR A 136 9.80 1.46 -6.56
CA TYR A 136 9.00 0.69 -5.61
C TYR A 136 9.18 1.22 -4.16
N VAL A 137 10.38 1.64 -3.76
CA VAL A 137 10.62 2.25 -2.45
C VAL A 137 10.01 3.65 -2.39
N ASP A 138 10.18 4.46 -3.45
CA ASP A 138 9.58 5.78 -3.57
C ASP A 138 8.04 5.70 -3.43
N LEU A 139 7.40 4.74 -4.07
CA LEU A 139 5.95 4.51 -3.95
C LEU A 139 5.52 4.05 -2.55
N ILE A 140 6.38 3.33 -1.81
CA ILE A 140 6.10 2.96 -0.42
C ILE A 140 6.20 4.17 0.51
N ALA A 141 7.25 4.97 0.34
CA ALA A 141 7.60 6.04 1.28
C ALA A 141 6.91 7.39 0.97
N ASN A 142 6.73 7.73 -0.31
CA ASN A 142 6.25 9.04 -0.75
C ASN A 142 4.79 9.00 -1.23
N GLU A 143 3.92 9.65 -0.48
CA GLU A 143 2.50 9.75 -0.81
C GLU A 143 2.25 10.55 -2.10
N ASN A 144 3.00 11.64 -2.31
CA ASN A 144 2.89 12.45 -3.53
C ASN A 144 3.24 11.64 -4.78
N SER A 145 4.25 10.76 -4.70
CA SER A 145 4.59 9.86 -5.81
C SER A 145 3.45 8.90 -6.12
N ARG A 146 2.86 8.26 -5.11
CA ARG A 146 1.68 7.40 -5.31
C ARG A 146 0.54 8.15 -5.98
N ARG A 147 0.17 9.30 -5.45
CA ARG A 147 -0.89 10.15 -6.00
C ARG A 147 -0.64 10.51 -7.47
N THR A 148 0.61 10.85 -7.82
CA THR A 148 0.98 11.15 -9.21
C THR A 148 0.72 9.97 -10.14
N PHE A 149 1.12 8.75 -9.74
CA PHE A 149 0.91 7.56 -10.57
C PHE A 149 -0.56 7.13 -10.61
N GLU A 150 -1.30 7.30 -9.53
CA GLU A 150 -2.76 7.08 -9.52
C GLU A 150 -3.48 8.03 -10.49
N ILE A 151 -3.12 9.33 -10.44
CA ILE A 151 -3.69 10.32 -11.36
C ILE A 151 -3.31 9.97 -12.81
N ARG A 152 -2.04 9.64 -13.08
CA ARG A 152 -1.60 9.22 -14.40
C ARG A 152 -2.41 8.03 -14.92
N THR A 153 -2.61 7.01 -14.10
CA THR A 153 -3.42 5.84 -14.47
C THR A 153 -4.86 6.23 -14.81
N LYS A 154 -5.47 7.08 -13.98
CA LYS A 154 -6.84 7.58 -14.23
C LYS A 154 -6.93 8.38 -15.52
N VAL A 155 -5.95 9.26 -15.79
CA VAL A 155 -5.92 10.06 -17.04
C VAL A 155 -5.81 9.17 -18.25
N VAL A 156 -4.89 8.19 -18.27
CA VAL A 156 -4.75 7.26 -19.40
C VAL A 156 -6.02 6.45 -19.61
N SER A 157 -6.60 5.93 -18.52
CA SER A 157 -7.87 5.19 -18.61
C SER A 157 -9.02 6.03 -19.12
N PHE A 158 -9.09 7.29 -18.70
CA PHE A 158 -10.09 8.24 -19.19
C PHE A 158 -9.94 8.51 -20.69
N ILE A 159 -8.70 8.76 -21.17
CA ILE A 159 -8.44 9.01 -22.60
C ILE A 159 -8.86 7.79 -23.42
N ARG A 160 -8.48 6.57 -23.00
CA ARG A 160 -8.89 5.35 -23.70
C ARG A 160 -10.40 5.21 -23.77
N LYS A 161 -11.07 5.39 -22.62
CA LYS A 161 -12.54 5.34 -22.55
C LYS A 161 -13.17 6.38 -23.48
N TYR A 162 -12.72 7.63 -23.42
CA TYR A 162 -13.22 8.73 -24.25
C TYR A 162 -13.06 8.42 -25.74
N MET A 163 -11.90 7.95 -26.18
CA MET A 163 -11.65 7.61 -27.58
C MET A 163 -12.55 6.45 -28.04
N ASN A 164 -12.69 5.40 -27.25
CA ASN A 164 -13.57 4.28 -27.57
C ASN A 164 -15.04 4.71 -27.70
N GLU A 165 -15.52 5.59 -26.81
CA GLU A 165 -16.88 6.14 -26.89
C GLU A 165 -17.11 6.99 -28.12
N HIS A 166 -16.04 7.54 -28.74
CA HIS A 166 -16.08 8.32 -29.97
C HIS A 166 -15.71 7.48 -31.21
N MET A 167 -15.87 6.17 -31.15
CA MET A 167 -15.67 5.24 -32.28
C MET A 167 -14.21 5.13 -32.77
N PHE A 168 -13.22 5.53 -31.98
CA PHE A 168 -11.83 5.25 -32.27
C PHE A 168 -11.45 3.84 -31.80
N MET A 169 -10.65 3.15 -32.59
CA MET A 169 -10.11 1.83 -32.26
C MET A 169 -8.68 1.99 -31.74
N GLU A 170 -8.38 1.46 -30.54
CA GLU A 170 -7.01 1.38 -30.04
C GLU A 170 -6.25 0.28 -30.80
N VAL A 171 -5.11 0.62 -31.38
CA VAL A 171 -4.25 -0.29 -32.12
C VAL A 171 -2.82 -0.22 -31.62
N GLU A 172 -2.11 -1.33 -31.69
CA GLU A 172 -0.68 -1.39 -31.42
C GLU A 172 0.09 -1.24 -32.72
N THR A 173 0.91 -0.19 -32.82
CA THR A 173 1.78 0.04 -33.98
C THR A 173 3.17 -0.53 -33.72
N PRO A 174 3.91 -1.00 -34.74
CA PRO A 174 5.28 -1.49 -34.55
C PRO A 174 6.18 -0.41 -33.94
N MET A 175 6.94 -0.76 -32.91
CA MET A 175 7.89 0.15 -32.29
C MET A 175 9.15 0.36 -33.17
N MET A 176 9.54 -0.69 -33.91
CA MET A 176 10.67 -0.67 -34.82
C MET A 176 10.18 -0.64 -36.26
N HIS A 177 10.78 0.21 -37.09
CA HIS A 177 10.48 0.37 -38.49
C HIS A 177 11.73 0.23 -39.34
N VAL A 178 11.59 -0.36 -40.52
CA VAL A 178 12.67 -0.45 -41.51
C VAL A 178 13.00 0.92 -42.06
N ILE A 179 11.99 1.78 -42.19
CA ILE A 179 12.16 3.16 -42.66
C ILE A 179 11.99 4.10 -41.45
N PRO A 180 13.02 4.90 -41.09
CA PRO A 180 12.90 5.86 -40.02
C PRO A 180 11.82 6.89 -40.32
N GLY A 181 10.90 7.12 -39.40
CA GLY A 181 9.84 8.12 -39.50
C GLY A 181 9.47 8.69 -38.17
N GLY A 182 8.70 9.78 -38.14
CA GLY A 182 8.20 10.40 -36.91
C GLY A 182 8.74 11.80 -36.69
N ALA A 183 8.85 12.21 -35.39
CA ALA A 183 9.30 13.55 -35.04
C ALA A 183 10.78 13.81 -35.41
N ASN A 184 11.22 15.07 -35.36
CA ASN A 184 12.59 15.52 -35.72
C ASN A 184 13.70 14.96 -34.78
N ALA A 185 13.43 13.86 -34.06
CA ALA A 185 14.42 13.21 -33.20
C ALA A 185 15.30 12.26 -34.02
N LYS A 186 16.58 12.25 -33.72
CA LYS A 186 17.53 11.31 -34.37
C LYS A 186 17.17 9.88 -33.90
N PRO A 187 16.79 8.96 -34.83
CA PRO A 187 16.50 7.57 -34.46
C PRO A 187 17.78 6.87 -34.02
N PHE A 188 17.66 5.90 -33.13
CA PHE A 188 18.71 4.91 -32.93
C PHE A 188 18.50 3.74 -33.89
N VAL A 189 19.60 3.10 -34.30
CA VAL A 189 19.57 1.96 -35.22
C VAL A 189 20.05 0.72 -34.46
N THR A 190 19.34 -0.37 -34.64
CA THR A 190 19.75 -1.68 -34.11
C THR A 190 19.63 -2.73 -35.21
N HIS A 191 20.28 -3.87 -35.02
CA HIS A 191 20.28 -4.96 -36.00
C HIS A 191 19.62 -6.20 -35.39
N HIS A 192 18.69 -6.80 -36.13
CA HIS A 192 18.03 -8.04 -35.76
C HIS A 192 18.77 -9.24 -36.35
N ASN A 193 19.66 -9.88 -35.57
CA ASN A 193 20.58 -10.92 -36.05
C ASN A 193 19.89 -12.09 -36.74
N ALA A 194 18.71 -12.53 -36.27
CA ALA A 194 18.03 -13.69 -36.85
C ALA A 194 17.36 -13.42 -38.20
N LEU A 195 17.02 -12.17 -38.48
CA LEU A 195 16.37 -11.73 -39.74
C LEU A 195 17.34 -10.98 -40.67
N ASP A 196 18.55 -10.72 -40.23
CA ASP A 196 19.58 -9.95 -40.93
C ASP A 196 19.10 -8.59 -41.44
N MET A 197 18.38 -7.83 -40.60
CA MET A 197 17.75 -6.56 -40.97
C MET A 197 17.85 -5.52 -39.85
#